data_7a9158172e8ffe69d492d3d8727cacbe
#
_entry.id   7a9158172e8ffe69d492d3d8727cacbe
#
_cell.length_a   1.000
_cell.length_b   1.000
_cell.length_c   1.000
_cell.angle_alpha   90.00
_cell.angle_beta   90.00
_cell.angle_gamma   90.00
#
_symmetry.space_group_name_H-M   'P 1'
#
loop_
_entity.id
_entity.type
_entity.pdbx_description
1 polymer ?
#
loop_
_entity_poly.entity_id
_entity_poly.type
_entity_poly.pdbx_seq_one_letter_code
_entity_poly.pdbx_strand_id
1 'polypeptide(L)'
;MTSNHLLRARRLLWVCGAAVGLVIELTAAPHDAFARTAPEFEASPLVRSRQNHLLLRAFINGRPAWLTVDSGAPVSAIALNRREYFRLKPITAQSSLPARVQINGAFNSVAIARELRIGGLTLVDEPVVTVDLGGSARAARMAHEPQIDGIIGADILFPTQAVLDCEKQLLILKTDPNVLGSFPGFNRRGLRAVPIQVSDGYNLYVNGSVNGKPARLMVDTGSFTTLLHRSFVRRMRIATRETPYSSSAVNLKERGVRVAHIRKLTVGSVDIMGKDVGVIDLEGLIHDGLLEGSPPVAGLLGAETLRRHHGIIDFGTRTLYLR
;
A
#
# COMPACT_ATOMS: atom_id res chain seq x y z
N MET A 1 3.01 20.73 7.52
CA MET A 1 1.91 21.43 6.81
C MET A 1 1.76 21.05 5.34
N THR A 2 2.59 20.18 4.75
CA THR A 2 2.65 19.89 3.30
C THR A 2 2.05 18.55 2.89
N SER A 3 1.89 17.58 3.79
CA SER A 3 1.37 16.23 3.48
C SER A 3 -0.13 16.20 3.17
N ASN A 4 -0.92 17.13 3.72
CA ASN A 4 -2.37 17.18 3.51
C ASN A 4 -2.80 17.65 2.10
N HIS A 5 -1.90 18.27 1.33
CA HIS A 5 -2.26 18.85 0.03
C HIS A 5 -2.35 17.82 -1.11
N LEU A 6 -1.51 16.79 -1.10
CA LEU A 6 -1.58 15.71 -2.12
C LEU A 6 -2.94 14.99 -2.10
N LEU A 7 -3.42 14.68 -0.92
CA LEU A 7 -4.68 13.96 -0.73
C LEU A 7 -5.91 14.84 -0.95
N ARG A 8 -5.82 16.15 -0.59
CA ARG A 8 -6.89 17.12 -0.88
C ARG A 8 -7.00 17.46 -2.36
N ALA A 9 -5.88 17.54 -3.08
CA ALA A 9 -5.90 17.79 -4.53
C ALA A 9 -6.60 16.65 -5.30
N ARG A 10 -6.39 15.38 -4.92
CA ARG A 10 -7.14 14.26 -5.52
C ARG A 10 -8.64 14.32 -5.24
N ARG A 11 -9.07 14.75 -4.05
CA ARG A 11 -10.49 14.94 -3.75
C ARG A 11 -11.16 16.04 -4.58
N LEU A 12 -10.44 17.13 -4.91
CA LEU A 12 -10.96 18.22 -5.76
C LEU A 12 -11.11 17.83 -7.24
N LEU A 13 -10.24 16.99 -7.77
CA LEU A 13 -10.34 16.54 -9.17
C LEU A 13 -11.58 15.67 -9.45
N TRP A 14 -12.15 15.03 -8.44
CA TRP A 14 -13.39 14.25 -8.57
C TRP A 14 -14.68 15.08 -8.44
N VAL A 15 -14.60 16.31 -7.93
CA VAL A 15 -15.80 17.16 -7.69
C VAL A 15 -16.05 18.17 -8.82
N CYS A 16 -15.05 18.47 -9.65
CA CYS A 16 -15.19 19.50 -10.70
C CYS A 16 -15.73 19.00 -12.05
N GLY A 17 -16.16 17.73 -12.16
CA GLY A 17 -16.73 17.15 -13.39
C GLY A 17 -18.23 17.32 -13.62
N ALA A 18 -18.94 18.04 -12.79
CA ALA A 18 -20.40 18.16 -12.91
C ALA A 18 -20.88 19.59 -12.63
N ALA A 19 -20.80 20.49 -13.61
CA ALA A 19 -21.74 21.62 -13.77
C ALA A 19 -21.45 22.41 -15.06
N VAL A 20 -21.96 21.95 -16.20
CA VAL A 20 -22.41 22.86 -17.27
C VAL A 20 -23.76 22.37 -17.73
N GLY A 21 -24.80 23.02 -17.25
CA GLY A 21 -26.16 22.81 -17.70
C GLY A 21 -26.37 23.46 -19.07
N LEU A 22 -26.71 22.66 -20.08
CA LEU A 22 -27.32 23.13 -21.29
C LEU A 22 -28.73 22.51 -21.37
N VAL A 23 -29.72 23.34 -21.31
CA VAL A 23 -31.15 22.99 -21.55
C VAL A 23 -31.29 22.74 -23.03
N ILE A 24 -31.62 21.53 -23.43
CA ILE A 24 -32.12 21.21 -24.78
C ILE A 24 -33.40 20.41 -24.62
N GLU A 25 -34.42 20.87 -25.31
CA GLU A 25 -35.79 20.35 -25.32
C GLU A 25 -35.88 18.88 -25.75
N LEU A 26 -36.81 18.18 -25.09
CA LEU A 26 -37.13 16.78 -25.32
C LEU A 26 -37.78 16.58 -26.71
N THR A 27 -37.10 15.82 -27.56
CA THR A 27 -37.79 14.91 -28.49
C THR A 27 -37.56 13.48 -27.98
N ALA A 28 -38.67 12.79 -27.71
CA ALA A 28 -38.65 11.42 -27.20
C ALA A 28 -38.11 10.50 -28.30
N ALA A 29 -36.84 10.10 -28.18
CA ALA A 29 -36.23 8.94 -28.83
C ALA A 29 -36.33 7.72 -27.91
N PRO A 30 -36.43 6.48 -28.42
CA PRO A 30 -36.60 5.29 -27.59
C PRO A 30 -35.45 5.18 -26.60
N HIS A 31 -35.80 4.91 -25.34
CA HIS A 31 -34.85 4.61 -24.30
C HIS A 31 -34.06 3.33 -24.67
N ASP A 32 -32.94 3.48 -25.35
CA ASP A 32 -31.87 2.50 -25.24
C ASP A 32 -31.45 2.49 -23.79
N ALA A 33 -31.92 1.49 -23.07
CA ALA A 33 -31.42 1.18 -21.75
C ALA A 33 -29.90 1.01 -21.90
N PHE A 34 -29.13 2.01 -21.47
CA PHE A 34 -27.68 1.85 -21.29
C PHE A 34 -27.53 0.60 -20.41
N ALA A 35 -27.20 -0.50 -21.03
CA ALA A 35 -26.80 -1.69 -20.31
C ALA A 35 -25.63 -1.24 -19.42
N ARG A 36 -25.89 -1.10 -18.11
CA ARG A 36 -24.83 -0.86 -17.12
C ARG A 36 -23.90 -2.03 -17.22
N THR A 37 -22.78 -1.85 -17.88
CA THR A 37 -21.74 -2.87 -17.91
C THR A 37 -21.36 -3.18 -16.47
N ALA A 38 -21.44 -4.45 -16.11
CA ALA A 38 -21.02 -4.88 -14.78
C ALA A 38 -19.53 -4.53 -14.62
N PRO A 39 -19.09 -4.15 -13.42
CA PRO A 39 -17.67 -3.86 -13.20
C PRO A 39 -16.84 -5.12 -13.47
N GLU A 40 -15.83 -4.95 -14.29
CA GLU A 40 -14.90 -6.03 -14.60
C GLU A 40 -13.77 -6.03 -13.58
N PHE A 41 -13.45 -7.23 -13.06
CA PHE A 41 -12.34 -7.46 -12.14
C PHE A 41 -11.40 -8.48 -12.76
N GLU A 42 -10.12 -8.16 -12.80
CA GLU A 42 -9.09 -9.03 -13.33
C GLU A 42 -8.13 -9.47 -12.23
N ALA A 43 -7.79 -10.75 -12.24
CA ALA A 43 -6.84 -11.35 -11.33
C ALA A 43 -5.44 -11.39 -11.94
N SER A 44 -4.48 -10.78 -11.29
CA SER A 44 -3.07 -10.78 -11.67
C SER A 44 -2.24 -11.63 -10.70
N PRO A 45 -1.49 -12.64 -11.19
CA PRO A 45 -0.61 -13.43 -10.37
C PRO A 45 0.57 -12.59 -9.89
N LEU A 46 1.00 -12.85 -8.64
CA LEU A 46 2.14 -12.19 -8.02
C LEU A 46 3.30 -13.17 -7.85
N VAL A 47 4.52 -12.64 -7.80
CA VAL A 47 5.72 -13.41 -7.50
C VAL A 47 6.23 -12.98 -6.13
N ARG A 48 6.49 -13.95 -5.24
CA ARG A 48 7.05 -13.64 -3.92
C ARG A 48 8.56 -13.61 -3.97
N SER A 49 9.15 -12.48 -3.56
CA SER A 49 10.60 -12.34 -3.40
C SER A 49 11.10 -13.06 -2.14
N ARG A 50 12.41 -13.25 -2.03
CA ARG A 50 13.05 -13.79 -0.80
C ARG A 50 12.83 -12.91 0.42
N GLN A 51 12.63 -11.60 0.19
CA GLN A 51 12.27 -10.63 1.21
C GLN A 51 10.75 -10.55 1.44
N ASN A 52 10.01 -11.58 0.99
CA ASN A 52 8.58 -11.73 1.21
C ASN A 52 7.68 -10.66 0.55
N HIS A 53 8.24 -9.79 -0.31
CA HIS A 53 7.45 -8.85 -1.08
C HIS A 53 6.61 -9.57 -2.15
N LEU A 54 5.44 -9.08 -2.41
CA LEU A 54 4.55 -9.53 -3.48
C LEU A 54 4.79 -8.65 -4.72
N LEU A 55 5.41 -9.22 -5.73
CA LEU A 55 5.82 -8.51 -6.94
C LEU A 55 4.80 -8.69 -8.05
N LEU A 56 4.36 -7.58 -8.61
CA LEU A 56 3.41 -7.48 -9.71
C LEU A 56 4.14 -7.09 -10.99
N ARG A 57 3.81 -7.75 -12.10
CA ARG A 57 4.28 -7.32 -13.42
C ARG A 57 3.37 -6.22 -13.97
N ALA A 58 3.97 -5.10 -14.35
CA ALA A 58 3.28 -3.93 -14.89
C ALA A 58 4.04 -3.35 -16.08
N PHE A 59 3.43 -2.35 -16.73
CA PHE A 59 4.10 -1.53 -17.74
C PHE A 59 3.95 -0.06 -17.38
N ILE A 60 5.06 0.68 -17.46
CA ILE A 60 5.10 2.12 -17.23
C ILE A 60 5.60 2.78 -18.50
N ASN A 61 4.77 3.62 -19.11
CA ASN A 61 5.08 4.28 -20.39
C ASN A 61 5.54 3.27 -21.45
N GLY A 62 4.86 2.11 -21.54
CA GLY A 62 5.15 1.01 -22.46
C GLY A 62 6.35 0.14 -22.08
N ARG A 63 7.04 0.40 -20.95
CA ARG A 63 8.22 -0.36 -20.52
C ARG A 63 7.89 -1.31 -19.36
N PRO A 64 8.37 -2.56 -19.41
CA PRO A 64 8.07 -3.55 -18.37
C PRO A 64 8.69 -3.13 -17.03
N ALA A 65 7.92 -3.35 -15.95
CA ALA A 65 8.28 -3.04 -14.58
C ALA A 65 7.90 -4.18 -13.64
N TRP A 66 8.67 -4.34 -12.55
CA TRP A 66 8.30 -5.12 -11.39
C TRP A 66 7.99 -4.17 -10.23
N LEU A 67 6.74 -4.18 -9.78
CA LEU A 67 6.26 -3.33 -8.70
C LEU A 67 5.88 -4.18 -7.50
N THR A 68 6.28 -3.78 -6.30
CA THR A 68 5.78 -4.43 -5.09
C THR A 68 4.38 -3.92 -4.75
N VAL A 69 3.48 -4.80 -4.35
CA VAL A 69 2.15 -4.43 -3.85
C VAL A 69 2.29 -4.16 -2.36
N ASP A 70 2.14 -2.90 -1.97
CA ASP A 70 2.44 -2.42 -0.62
C ASP A 70 1.25 -1.69 0.01
N SER A 71 0.55 -2.39 0.90
CA SER A 71 -0.57 -1.81 1.65
C SER A 71 -0.12 -0.79 2.72
N GLY A 72 1.16 -0.78 3.07
CA GLY A 72 1.77 0.18 3.99
C GLY A 72 2.22 1.47 3.31
N ALA A 73 2.21 1.53 1.98
CA ALA A 73 2.52 2.73 1.22
C ALA A 73 1.23 3.50 0.88
N PRO A 74 1.00 4.71 1.42
CA PRO A 74 -0.19 5.49 1.11
C PRO A 74 -0.21 6.00 -0.34
N VAL A 75 0.94 6.11 -0.98
CA VAL A 75 1.12 6.56 -2.36
C VAL A 75 2.06 5.65 -3.14
N SER A 76 1.77 5.48 -4.42
CA SER A 76 2.60 4.71 -5.33
C SER A 76 3.93 5.42 -5.62
N ALA A 77 5.00 4.63 -5.74
CA ALA A 77 6.33 5.17 -5.93
C ALA A 77 7.13 4.39 -6.98
N ILE A 78 8.06 5.08 -7.63
CA ILE A 78 9.02 4.50 -8.56
C ILE A 78 10.44 4.73 -8.03
N ALA A 79 11.30 3.73 -8.18
CA ALA A 79 12.69 3.83 -7.79
C ALA A 79 13.36 5.00 -8.52
N LEU A 80 14.05 5.87 -7.78
CA LEU A 80 14.68 7.09 -8.32
C LEU A 80 15.62 6.78 -9.50
N ASN A 81 16.37 5.69 -9.41
CA ASN A 81 17.28 5.23 -10.48
C ASN A 81 16.57 4.68 -11.72
N ARG A 82 15.23 4.56 -11.70
CA ARG A 82 14.40 4.09 -12.83
C ARG A 82 13.63 5.22 -13.51
N ARG A 83 13.69 6.44 -12.97
CA ARG A 83 12.97 7.61 -13.48
C ARG A 83 13.21 7.85 -14.97
N GLU A 84 14.46 7.85 -15.41
CA GLU A 84 14.84 8.06 -16.82
C GLU A 84 14.43 6.88 -17.70
N TYR A 85 14.64 5.64 -17.21
CA TYR A 85 14.21 4.44 -17.91
C TYR A 85 12.72 4.48 -18.23
N PHE A 86 11.86 4.85 -17.27
CA PHE A 86 10.43 4.96 -17.50
C PHE A 86 10.00 6.29 -18.14
N ARG A 87 10.93 7.21 -18.43
CA ARG A 87 10.63 8.54 -19.01
C ARG A 87 9.53 9.27 -18.24
N LEU A 88 9.63 9.27 -16.90
CA LEU A 88 8.68 9.97 -16.05
C LEU A 88 8.81 11.48 -16.23
N LYS A 89 7.68 12.17 -16.36
CA LYS A 89 7.67 13.62 -16.48
C LYS A 89 7.70 14.29 -15.10
N PRO A 90 8.54 15.31 -14.89
CA PRO A 90 8.51 16.07 -13.64
C PRO A 90 7.19 16.85 -13.52
N ILE A 91 6.76 17.12 -12.29
CA ILE A 91 5.65 18.04 -12.02
C ILE A 91 6.06 19.45 -12.46
N THR A 92 5.17 20.14 -13.16
CA THR A 92 5.36 21.54 -13.57
C THR A 92 4.76 22.49 -12.55
N ALA A 93 5.18 23.75 -12.58
CA ALA A 93 4.67 24.80 -11.68
C ALA A 93 3.17 25.06 -11.82
N GLN A 94 2.56 24.70 -12.96
CA GLN A 94 1.10 24.84 -13.18
C GLN A 94 0.28 23.67 -12.60
N SER A 95 0.94 22.62 -12.12
CA SER A 95 0.24 21.49 -11.50
C SER A 95 -0.28 21.85 -10.12
N SER A 96 -1.48 21.39 -9.78
CA SER A 96 -2.00 21.44 -8.40
C SER A 96 -1.34 20.45 -7.45
N LEU A 97 -0.53 19.52 -7.98
CA LEU A 97 0.18 18.53 -7.19
C LEU A 97 1.48 19.11 -6.63
N PRO A 98 1.88 18.79 -5.40
CA PRO A 98 3.16 19.20 -4.86
C PRO A 98 4.30 18.54 -5.65
N ALA A 99 5.33 19.34 -5.98
CA ALA A 99 6.50 18.82 -6.69
C ALA A 99 7.38 17.89 -5.84
N ARG A 100 7.22 17.93 -4.51
CA ARG A 100 7.99 17.13 -3.55
C ARG A 100 7.15 16.71 -2.36
N VAL A 101 7.48 15.54 -1.80
CA VAL A 101 6.95 15.02 -0.53
C VAL A 101 8.10 14.61 0.39
N GLN A 102 7.91 14.78 1.69
CA GLN A 102 8.91 14.37 2.67
C GLN A 102 8.58 12.96 3.18
N ILE A 103 9.58 12.07 3.20
CA ILE A 103 9.47 10.69 3.71
C ILE A 103 10.74 10.37 4.49
N ASN A 104 10.62 10.03 5.78
CA ASN A 104 11.75 9.80 6.69
C ASN A 104 12.79 10.94 6.65
N GLY A 105 12.30 12.19 6.70
CA GLY A 105 13.13 13.40 6.71
C GLY A 105 13.73 13.79 5.36
N ALA A 106 13.61 12.95 4.32
CA ALA A 106 14.14 13.24 2.99
C ALA A 106 13.04 13.73 2.03
N PHE A 107 13.35 14.75 1.22
CA PHE A 107 12.46 15.24 0.17
C PHE A 107 12.58 14.41 -1.10
N ASN A 108 11.45 13.86 -1.54
CA ASN A 108 11.32 13.03 -2.74
C ASN A 108 10.50 13.76 -3.80
N SER A 109 10.92 13.69 -5.06
CA SER A 109 10.22 14.34 -6.16
C SER A 109 8.96 13.59 -6.56
N VAL A 110 7.92 14.32 -6.95
CA VAL A 110 6.74 13.76 -7.61
C VAL A 110 6.92 13.86 -9.12
N ALA A 111 6.53 12.83 -9.84
CA ALA A 111 6.58 12.75 -11.28
C ALA A 111 5.29 12.13 -11.83
N ILE A 112 5.06 12.25 -13.14
CA ILE A 112 3.90 11.71 -13.83
C ILE A 112 4.33 10.53 -14.71
N ALA A 113 3.71 9.37 -14.50
CA ALA A 113 3.67 8.28 -15.44
C ALA A 113 2.51 8.54 -16.42
N ARG A 114 2.80 8.75 -17.71
CA ARG A 114 1.75 9.01 -18.72
C ARG A 114 0.80 7.83 -18.85
N GLU A 115 1.34 6.63 -18.69
CA GLU A 115 0.57 5.38 -18.69
C GLU A 115 1.16 4.43 -17.65
N LEU A 116 0.32 3.93 -16.76
CA LEU A 116 0.61 2.79 -15.89
C LEU A 116 -0.41 1.69 -16.18
N ARG A 117 0.05 0.54 -16.68
CA ARG A 117 -0.81 -0.58 -17.03
C ARG A 117 -0.53 -1.81 -16.15
N ILE A 118 -1.59 -2.38 -15.60
CA ILE A 118 -1.59 -3.57 -14.76
C ILE A 118 -2.69 -4.51 -15.27
N GLY A 119 -2.35 -5.58 -15.99
CA GLY A 119 -3.36 -6.38 -16.68
C GLY A 119 -4.22 -5.50 -17.59
N GLY A 120 -5.54 -5.57 -17.45
CA GLY A 120 -6.51 -4.75 -18.15
C GLY A 120 -6.69 -3.33 -17.56
N LEU A 121 -6.20 -3.04 -16.36
CA LEU A 121 -6.25 -1.69 -15.79
C LEU A 121 -5.23 -0.79 -16.49
N THR A 122 -5.68 0.36 -16.99
CA THR A 122 -4.82 1.42 -17.52
C THR A 122 -5.11 2.73 -16.82
N LEU A 123 -4.09 3.29 -16.15
CA LEU A 123 -4.12 4.61 -15.52
C LEU A 123 -3.33 5.58 -16.37
N VAL A 124 -3.91 6.75 -16.65
CA VAL A 124 -3.32 7.81 -17.48
C VAL A 124 -2.91 8.99 -16.62
N ASP A 125 -1.73 9.54 -16.90
CA ASP A 125 -1.13 10.66 -16.18
C ASP A 125 -1.08 10.45 -14.66
N GLU A 126 -0.70 9.22 -14.26
CA GLU A 126 -0.66 8.79 -12.86
C GLU A 126 0.49 9.45 -12.11
N PRO A 127 0.22 10.21 -11.02
CA PRO A 127 1.26 10.78 -10.18
C PRO A 127 1.96 9.68 -9.36
N VAL A 128 3.28 9.69 -9.36
CA VAL A 128 4.11 8.77 -8.58
C VAL A 128 5.22 9.52 -7.85
N VAL A 129 5.58 9.05 -6.67
CA VAL A 129 6.73 9.58 -5.94
C VAL A 129 7.99 8.86 -6.41
N THR A 130 9.09 9.59 -6.64
CA THR A 130 10.38 8.97 -6.94
C THR A 130 11.21 8.83 -5.66
N VAL A 131 11.53 7.60 -5.26
CA VAL A 131 12.16 7.29 -3.97
C VAL A 131 13.42 6.43 -4.13
N ASP A 132 14.35 6.55 -3.18
CA ASP A 132 15.45 5.59 -3.07
C ASP A 132 14.93 4.32 -2.36
N LEU A 133 14.78 3.23 -3.12
CA LEU A 133 14.40 1.93 -2.59
C LEU A 133 15.58 1.12 -2.04
N GLY A 134 16.80 1.68 -2.06
CA GLY A 134 18.00 1.07 -1.50
C GLY A 134 18.47 -0.24 -2.16
N GLY A 135 17.70 -0.75 -3.12
CA GLY A 135 18.03 -1.96 -3.87
C GLY A 135 18.93 -1.66 -5.07
N SER A 136 19.87 -2.57 -5.39
CA SER A 136 20.65 -2.45 -6.61
C SER A 136 20.27 -3.53 -7.63
N ALA A 137 20.25 -3.16 -8.91
CA ALA A 137 20.07 -4.12 -10.00
C ALA A 137 21.08 -5.26 -9.97
N ARG A 138 22.30 -5.00 -9.47
CA ARG A 138 23.34 -6.01 -9.28
C ARG A 138 22.96 -7.00 -8.19
N ALA A 139 22.48 -6.52 -7.05
CA ALA A 139 22.04 -7.39 -5.94
C ALA A 139 20.87 -8.28 -6.36
N ALA A 140 19.89 -7.75 -7.07
CA ALA A 140 18.77 -8.52 -7.60
C ALA A 140 19.24 -9.61 -8.56
N ARG A 141 20.14 -9.30 -9.50
CA ARG A 141 20.71 -10.30 -10.42
C ARG A 141 21.48 -11.38 -9.69
N MET A 142 22.31 -11.02 -8.69
CA MET A 142 23.04 -12.00 -7.88
C MET A 142 22.13 -12.92 -7.08
N ALA A 143 20.98 -12.42 -6.67
CA ALA A 143 19.95 -13.18 -5.96
C ALA A 143 19.03 -13.98 -6.92
N HIS A 144 19.18 -13.84 -8.23
CA HIS A 144 18.26 -14.36 -9.24
C HIS A 144 16.81 -13.89 -9.02
N GLU A 145 16.64 -12.63 -8.62
CA GLU A 145 15.34 -12.00 -8.39
C GLU A 145 15.11 -10.84 -9.36
N PRO A 146 13.85 -10.51 -9.68
CA PRO A 146 13.54 -9.29 -10.38
C PRO A 146 14.00 -8.07 -9.58
N GLN A 147 14.55 -7.07 -10.26
CA GLN A 147 14.75 -5.77 -9.65
C GLN A 147 13.39 -5.14 -9.36
N ILE A 148 13.19 -4.66 -8.13
CA ILE A 148 11.99 -3.88 -7.78
C ILE A 148 12.16 -2.49 -8.40
N ASP A 149 11.25 -2.14 -9.30
CA ASP A 149 11.24 -0.86 -10.02
C ASP A 149 10.38 0.19 -9.31
N GLY A 150 9.48 -0.24 -8.41
CA GLY A 150 8.59 0.65 -7.69
C GLY A 150 7.61 -0.08 -6.77
N ILE A 151 6.63 0.68 -6.33
CA ILE A 151 5.62 0.32 -5.34
C ILE A 151 4.24 0.70 -5.90
N ILE A 152 3.27 -0.21 -5.81
CA ILE A 152 1.84 0.08 -5.95
C ILE A 152 1.29 0.28 -4.54
N GLY A 153 0.85 1.50 -4.26
CA GLY A 153 0.34 1.90 -2.96
C GLY A 153 -1.18 1.91 -2.86
N ALA A 154 -1.65 2.32 -1.71
CA ALA A 154 -3.07 2.37 -1.37
C ALA A 154 -3.85 3.38 -2.23
N ASP A 155 -3.18 4.38 -2.79
CA ASP A 155 -3.74 5.36 -3.73
C ASP A 155 -4.25 4.73 -5.04
N ILE A 156 -3.72 3.58 -5.45
CA ILE A 156 -4.22 2.77 -6.58
C ILE A 156 -5.12 1.64 -6.05
N LEU A 157 -4.73 0.99 -4.95
CA LEU A 157 -5.44 -0.18 -4.43
C LEU A 157 -6.88 0.14 -3.97
N PHE A 158 -7.13 1.32 -3.38
CA PHE A 158 -8.48 1.70 -2.94
C PHE A 158 -9.43 2.02 -4.10
N PRO A 159 -9.10 2.90 -5.06
CA PRO A 159 -9.99 3.21 -6.18
C PRO A 159 -10.33 1.98 -7.02
N THR A 160 -9.40 1.06 -7.16
CA THR A 160 -9.58 -0.19 -7.91
C THR A 160 -10.27 -1.29 -7.10
N GLN A 161 -10.69 -1.01 -5.86
CA GLN A 161 -11.30 -1.97 -4.95
C GLN A 161 -10.51 -3.29 -4.88
N ALA A 162 -9.18 -3.17 -4.78
CA ALA A 162 -8.28 -4.30 -4.83
C ALA A 162 -8.62 -5.38 -3.80
N VAL A 163 -8.43 -6.65 -4.17
CA VAL A 163 -8.40 -7.77 -3.24
C VAL A 163 -7.03 -8.44 -3.36
N LEU A 164 -6.27 -8.40 -2.28
CA LEU A 164 -4.93 -8.97 -2.22
C LEU A 164 -4.92 -10.25 -1.38
N ASP A 165 -4.77 -11.40 -2.02
CA ASP A 165 -4.56 -12.70 -1.35
C ASP A 165 -3.07 -12.93 -1.13
N CYS A 166 -2.62 -12.73 0.11
CA CYS A 166 -1.21 -12.82 0.48
C CYS A 166 -0.67 -14.26 0.43
N GLU A 167 -1.49 -15.26 0.59
CA GLU A 167 -1.07 -16.67 0.52
C GLU A 167 -1.01 -17.15 -0.93
N LYS A 168 -2.09 -16.97 -1.68
CA LYS A 168 -2.20 -17.43 -3.07
C LYS A 168 -1.41 -16.55 -4.05
N GLN A 169 -0.85 -15.43 -3.56
CA GLN A 169 -0.09 -14.49 -4.39
C GLN A 169 -0.94 -14.00 -5.57
N LEU A 170 -2.09 -13.46 -5.25
CA LEU A 170 -3.05 -12.99 -6.24
C LEU A 170 -3.52 -11.58 -5.90
N LEU A 171 -3.49 -10.71 -6.88
CA LEU A 171 -4.07 -9.38 -6.81
C LEU A 171 -5.24 -9.30 -7.78
N ILE A 172 -6.42 -8.98 -7.28
CA ILE A 172 -7.60 -8.75 -8.08
C ILE A 172 -7.87 -7.25 -8.09
N LEU A 173 -7.96 -6.65 -9.27
CA LEU A 173 -8.21 -5.23 -9.47
C LEU A 173 -9.43 -5.02 -10.35
N LYS A 174 -10.19 -3.97 -10.06
CA LYS A 174 -11.18 -3.44 -10.97
C LYS A 174 -10.49 -2.79 -12.16
N THR A 175 -10.83 -3.18 -13.37
CA THR A 175 -10.15 -2.72 -14.60
C THR A 175 -10.51 -1.28 -14.97
N ASP A 176 -11.71 -0.82 -14.59
CA ASP A 176 -12.12 0.58 -14.67
C ASP A 176 -12.66 1.07 -13.32
N PRO A 177 -11.90 1.91 -12.59
CA PRO A 177 -12.34 2.45 -11.30
C PRO A 177 -13.62 3.30 -11.36
N ASN A 178 -13.96 3.83 -12.53
CA ASN A 178 -15.14 4.73 -12.71
C ASN A 178 -16.45 3.96 -12.87
N VAL A 179 -16.40 2.68 -13.24
CA VAL A 179 -17.61 1.84 -13.36
C VAL A 179 -18.14 1.54 -11.96
N LEU A 180 -19.44 1.75 -11.74
CA LEU A 180 -20.06 1.47 -10.44
C LEU A 180 -20.17 -0.04 -10.19
N GLY A 181 -20.10 -0.43 -8.93
CA GLY A 181 -20.25 -1.82 -8.48
C GLY A 181 -19.03 -2.32 -7.71
N SER A 182 -19.23 -3.40 -6.98
CA SER A 182 -18.24 -3.98 -6.07
C SER A 182 -17.82 -5.36 -6.56
N PHE A 183 -16.66 -5.82 -6.08
CA PHE A 183 -16.19 -7.18 -6.30
C PHE A 183 -17.24 -8.18 -5.82
N PRO A 184 -17.62 -9.20 -6.63
CA PRO A 184 -18.69 -10.14 -6.26
C PRO A 184 -18.34 -11.04 -5.06
N GLY A 185 -17.08 -11.01 -4.62
CA GLY A 185 -16.62 -11.72 -3.45
C GLY A 185 -15.77 -12.96 -3.77
N PHE A 186 -15.31 -13.60 -2.71
CA PHE A 186 -14.52 -14.84 -2.74
C PHE A 186 -14.99 -15.79 -1.63
N ASN A 187 -14.53 -17.03 -1.66
CA ASN A 187 -14.87 -18.00 -0.62
C ASN A 187 -14.22 -17.62 0.72
N ARG A 188 -15.03 -17.27 1.71
CA ARG A 188 -14.61 -16.83 3.06
C ARG A 188 -14.64 -17.95 4.10
N ARG A 189 -14.87 -19.19 3.68
CA ARG A 189 -14.99 -20.32 4.62
C ARG A 189 -13.72 -20.49 5.46
N GLY A 190 -13.87 -20.50 6.78
CA GLY A 190 -12.78 -20.65 7.74
C GLY A 190 -11.96 -19.38 7.97
N LEU A 191 -12.31 -18.25 7.33
CA LEU A 191 -11.68 -16.95 7.56
C LEU A 191 -12.48 -16.11 8.57
N ARG A 192 -11.78 -15.35 9.38
CA ARG A 192 -12.35 -14.38 10.32
C ARG A 192 -12.16 -12.99 9.76
N ALA A 193 -13.22 -12.20 9.71
CA ALA A 193 -13.18 -10.82 9.25
C ALA A 193 -12.71 -9.89 10.38
N VAL A 194 -11.74 -9.04 10.06
CA VAL A 194 -11.20 -8.00 10.93
C VAL A 194 -11.40 -6.66 10.23
N PRO A 195 -12.20 -5.74 10.81
CA PRO A 195 -12.40 -4.41 10.22
C PRO A 195 -11.10 -3.64 10.10
N ILE A 196 -10.88 -3.02 8.95
CA ILE A 196 -9.76 -2.09 8.70
C ILE A 196 -10.26 -0.66 8.91
N GLN A 197 -9.56 0.08 9.74
CA GLN A 197 -9.71 1.53 9.87
C GLN A 197 -8.75 2.20 8.90
N VAL A 198 -9.25 3.12 8.09
CA VAL A 198 -8.43 3.88 7.12
C VAL A 198 -8.29 5.30 7.63
N SER A 199 -7.06 5.75 7.81
CA SER A 199 -6.72 7.12 8.23
C SER A 199 -5.41 7.57 7.59
N ASP A 200 -5.00 8.81 7.87
CA ASP A 200 -3.69 9.36 7.51
C ASP A 200 -3.38 9.19 6.00
N GLY A 201 -4.39 9.42 5.16
CA GLY A 201 -4.22 9.36 3.72
C GLY A 201 -4.05 7.96 3.15
N TYR A 202 -4.89 7.01 3.57
CA TYR A 202 -4.97 5.61 3.12
C TYR A 202 -4.16 4.59 3.92
N ASN A 203 -3.57 4.92 5.05
CA ASN A 203 -3.01 3.89 5.93
C ASN A 203 -4.09 2.97 6.49
N LEU A 204 -3.82 1.68 6.47
CA LEU A 204 -4.73 0.62 6.90
C LEU A 204 -4.38 0.16 8.31
N TYR A 205 -5.28 0.35 9.25
CA TYR A 205 -5.05 -0.06 10.64
C TYR A 205 -6.04 -1.12 11.09
N VAL A 206 -5.54 -2.04 11.91
CA VAL A 206 -6.34 -3.03 12.63
C VAL A 206 -6.08 -2.93 14.12
N ASN A 207 -7.10 -3.19 14.91
CA ASN A 207 -6.99 -3.27 16.35
C ASN A 207 -6.64 -4.69 16.77
N GLY A 208 -5.80 -4.81 17.78
CA GLY A 208 -5.37 -6.06 18.34
C GLY A 208 -4.75 -5.89 19.71
N SER A 209 -3.92 -6.85 20.12
CA SER A 209 -3.15 -6.75 21.34
C SER A 209 -1.79 -7.45 21.23
N VAL A 210 -0.80 -6.95 21.97
CA VAL A 210 0.51 -7.59 22.15
C VAL A 210 0.66 -7.96 23.62
N ASN A 211 0.78 -9.26 23.92
CA ASN A 211 0.83 -9.78 25.29
C ASN A 211 -0.34 -9.26 26.18
N GLY A 212 -1.55 -9.17 25.60
CA GLY A 212 -2.75 -8.66 26.27
C GLY A 212 -2.83 -7.13 26.39
N LYS A 213 -1.85 -6.37 25.89
CA LYS A 213 -1.90 -4.91 25.87
C LYS A 213 -2.44 -4.41 24.53
N PRO A 214 -3.43 -3.51 24.52
CA PRO A 214 -4.00 -2.98 23.28
C PRO A 214 -2.93 -2.45 22.33
N ALA A 215 -3.07 -2.77 21.04
CA ALA A 215 -2.14 -2.39 19.99
C ALA A 215 -2.91 -2.05 18.71
N ARG A 216 -2.65 -0.88 18.14
CA ARG A 216 -3.08 -0.47 16.81
C ARG A 216 -1.95 -0.81 15.85
N LEU A 217 -2.20 -1.67 14.89
CA LEU A 217 -1.20 -2.16 13.94
C LEU A 217 -1.54 -1.69 12.53
N MET A 218 -0.55 -1.18 11.80
CA MET A 218 -0.71 -0.89 10.38
C MET A 218 -0.54 -2.19 9.58
N VAL A 219 -1.45 -2.47 8.66
CA VAL A 219 -1.35 -3.62 7.74
C VAL A 219 -0.38 -3.27 6.63
N ASP A 220 0.76 -3.96 6.58
CA ASP A 220 1.90 -3.57 5.76
C ASP A 220 2.49 -4.78 5.02
N THR A 221 2.10 -4.94 3.76
CA THR A 221 2.64 -6.01 2.89
C THR A 221 4.02 -5.70 2.32
N GLY A 222 4.50 -4.46 2.44
CA GLY A 222 5.86 -4.04 2.15
C GLY A 222 6.86 -4.41 3.24
N SER A 223 6.39 -4.65 4.46
CA SER A 223 7.25 -5.11 5.55
C SER A 223 7.47 -6.63 5.49
N PHE A 224 8.74 -7.05 5.47
CA PHE A 224 9.12 -8.47 5.44
C PHE A 224 8.47 -9.31 6.55
N THR A 225 8.43 -8.76 7.76
CA THR A 225 7.92 -9.41 8.98
C THR A 225 7.14 -8.40 9.83
N THR A 226 6.39 -8.89 10.80
CA THR A 226 5.74 -8.04 11.80
C THR A 226 6.80 -7.32 12.63
N LEU A 227 6.64 -6.01 12.76
CA LEU A 227 7.56 -5.11 13.45
C LEU A 227 6.80 -4.34 14.53
N LEU A 228 7.44 -4.11 15.67
CA LEU A 228 6.91 -3.23 16.72
C LEU A 228 7.67 -1.91 16.78
N HIS A 229 6.94 -0.83 17.01
CA HIS A 229 7.55 0.48 17.21
C HIS A 229 8.33 0.54 18.51
N ARG A 230 9.54 1.06 18.48
CA ARG A 230 10.47 1.16 19.61
C ARG A 230 9.81 1.82 20.84
N SER A 231 9.05 2.91 20.64
CA SER A 231 8.37 3.60 21.73
C SER A 231 7.27 2.74 22.38
N PHE A 232 6.53 1.95 21.58
CA PHE A 232 5.55 0.99 22.10
C PHE A 232 6.23 -0.10 22.95
N VAL A 233 7.29 -0.73 22.44
CA VAL A 233 8.05 -1.79 23.13
C VAL A 233 8.58 -1.28 24.48
N ARG A 234 9.16 -0.08 24.50
CA ARG A 234 9.67 0.58 25.72
C ARG A 234 8.56 0.86 26.72
N ARG A 235 7.44 1.45 26.27
CA ARG A 235 6.27 1.76 27.13
C ARG A 235 5.65 0.49 27.73
N MET A 236 5.60 -0.60 26.97
CA MET A 236 5.06 -1.88 27.41
C MET A 236 6.07 -2.74 28.19
N ARG A 237 7.32 -2.26 28.37
CA ARG A 237 8.42 -2.96 29.05
C ARG A 237 8.67 -4.37 28.47
N ILE A 238 8.60 -4.50 27.15
CA ILE A 238 8.89 -5.76 26.46
C ILE A 238 10.41 -5.89 26.35
N ALA A 239 10.97 -7.01 26.84
CA ALA A 239 12.40 -7.28 26.74
C ALA A 239 12.83 -7.43 25.27
N THR A 240 13.99 -6.88 24.94
CA THR A 240 14.55 -6.95 23.59
C THR A 240 15.99 -7.44 23.64
N ARG A 241 16.41 -8.12 22.58
CA ARG A 241 17.82 -8.51 22.34
C ARG A 241 18.32 -7.85 21.04
N GLU A 242 19.61 -7.59 21.00
CA GLU A 242 20.26 -7.10 19.79
C GLU A 242 20.50 -8.23 18.78
N THR A 243 20.53 -7.87 17.50
CA THR A 243 20.82 -8.81 16.43
C THR A 243 21.79 -8.17 15.43
N PRO A 244 22.54 -8.97 14.64
CA PRO A 244 23.38 -8.44 13.58
C PRO A 244 22.57 -8.00 12.33
N TYR A 245 21.25 -8.18 12.34
CA TYR A 245 20.41 -7.83 11.20
C TYR A 245 20.33 -6.33 11.00
N SER A 246 20.18 -5.93 9.76
CA SER A 246 19.84 -4.56 9.35
C SER A 246 18.44 -4.51 8.76
N SER A 247 17.79 -3.38 8.89
CA SER A 247 16.53 -3.07 8.23
C SER A 247 16.74 -1.90 7.28
N SER A 248 16.00 -1.90 6.19
CA SER A 248 15.91 -0.75 5.29
C SER A 248 14.47 -0.47 4.94
N ALA A 249 14.10 0.78 4.90
CA ALA A 249 12.84 1.29 4.38
C ALA A 249 13.15 2.46 3.45
N VAL A 250 12.15 3.07 2.85
CA VAL A 250 12.34 4.26 2.01
C VAL A 250 13.07 5.34 2.81
N ASN A 251 14.23 5.76 2.31
CA ASN A 251 15.14 6.76 2.92
C ASN A 251 15.64 6.41 4.34
N LEU A 252 15.48 5.17 4.79
CA LEU A 252 15.91 4.73 6.12
C LEU A 252 16.78 3.49 6.03
N LYS A 253 17.93 3.50 6.70
CA LYS A 253 18.80 2.32 6.90
C LYS A 253 19.14 2.21 8.38
N GLU A 254 18.67 1.17 9.04
CA GLU A 254 18.93 0.91 10.45
C GLU A 254 19.83 -0.34 10.58
N ARG A 255 20.93 -0.22 11.32
CA ARG A 255 21.81 -1.34 11.67
C ARG A 255 21.50 -1.79 13.10
N GLY A 256 21.73 -3.09 13.38
CA GLY A 256 21.54 -3.63 14.71
C GLY A 256 20.06 -3.65 15.12
N VAL A 257 19.21 -4.15 14.25
CA VAL A 257 17.76 -4.27 14.55
C VAL A 257 17.59 -5.10 15.81
N ARG A 258 16.85 -4.56 16.78
CA ARG A 258 16.50 -5.30 18.00
C ARG A 258 15.33 -6.24 17.68
N VAL A 259 15.27 -7.34 18.44
CA VAL A 259 14.18 -8.32 18.37
C VAL A 259 13.53 -8.43 19.74
N ALA A 260 12.22 -8.43 19.76
CA ALA A 260 11.39 -8.69 20.92
C ALA A 260 10.72 -10.07 20.78
N HIS A 261 10.71 -10.85 21.87
CA HIS A 261 9.88 -12.05 21.93
C HIS A 261 8.50 -11.68 22.49
N ILE A 262 7.45 -11.93 21.72
CA ILE A 262 6.07 -11.74 22.16
C ILE A 262 5.40 -13.09 22.36
N ARG A 263 4.69 -13.26 23.46
CA ARG A 263 3.99 -14.52 23.79
C ARG A 263 2.73 -14.69 22.99
N LYS A 264 2.01 -13.61 22.75
CA LYS A 264 0.75 -13.61 22.01
C LYS A 264 0.55 -12.27 21.31
N LEU A 265 0.21 -12.34 20.04
CA LEU A 265 -0.35 -11.23 19.24
C LEU A 265 -1.79 -11.58 18.93
N THR A 266 -2.74 -10.66 19.12
CA THR A 266 -4.09 -10.80 18.59
C THR A 266 -4.31 -9.76 17.50
N VAL A 267 -5.06 -10.12 16.46
CA VAL A 267 -5.50 -9.20 15.40
C VAL A 267 -7.01 -9.42 15.25
N GLY A 268 -7.80 -8.45 15.69
CA GLY A 268 -9.23 -8.66 15.88
C GLY A 268 -9.50 -9.85 16.80
N SER A 269 -10.18 -10.87 16.27
CA SER A 269 -10.49 -12.12 16.99
C SER A 269 -9.51 -13.28 16.70
N VAL A 270 -8.42 -13.00 15.92
CA VAL A 270 -7.44 -14.03 15.53
C VAL A 270 -6.25 -14.00 16.49
N ASP A 271 -5.96 -15.16 17.10
CA ASP A 271 -4.81 -15.34 17.98
C ASP A 271 -3.61 -15.85 17.19
N ILE A 272 -2.51 -15.15 17.31
CA ILE A 272 -1.20 -15.49 16.75
C ILE A 272 -0.27 -15.79 17.91
N MET A 273 0.10 -17.05 18.05
CA MET A 273 0.93 -17.52 19.18
C MET A 273 2.36 -17.01 19.05
N GLY A 274 3.08 -17.16 20.17
CA GLY A 274 4.38 -16.55 20.44
C GLY A 274 5.37 -16.57 19.29
N LYS A 275 5.99 -15.42 19.05
CA LYS A 275 6.96 -15.21 17.97
C LYS A 275 7.97 -14.12 18.29
N ASP A 276 9.07 -14.18 17.60
CA ASP A 276 10.03 -13.08 17.55
C ASP A 276 9.57 -12.04 16.52
N VAL A 277 9.60 -10.78 16.91
CA VAL A 277 9.28 -9.63 16.06
C VAL A 277 10.42 -8.63 16.07
N GLY A 278 10.68 -8.00 14.94
CA GLY A 278 11.65 -6.92 14.87
C GLY A 278 11.13 -5.68 15.60
N VAL A 279 12.06 -4.85 16.07
CA VAL A 279 11.77 -3.57 16.72
C VAL A 279 12.44 -2.48 15.91
N ILE A 280 11.65 -1.57 15.38
CA ILE A 280 12.10 -0.45 14.54
C ILE A 280 11.66 0.89 15.11
N ASP A 281 12.27 1.95 14.63
CA ASP A 281 11.87 3.31 14.92
C ASP A 281 10.96 3.84 13.81
N LEU A 282 9.72 4.18 14.14
CA LEU A 282 8.75 4.79 13.23
C LEU A 282 8.62 6.31 13.43
N GLU A 283 9.44 6.90 14.32
CA GLU A 283 9.34 8.32 14.70
C GLU A 283 9.46 9.25 13.50
N GLY A 284 10.33 8.93 12.52
CA GLY A 284 10.47 9.72 11.30
C GLY A 284 9.18 9.80 10.50
N LEU A 285 8.48 8.68 10.33
CA LEU A 285 7.20 8.65 9.61
C LEU A 285 6.09 9.38 10.38
N ILE A 286 6.12 9.30 11.71
CA ILE A 286 5.17 10.01 12.57
C ILE A 286 5.43 11.53 12.48
N HIS A 287 6.69 11.94 12.58
CA HIS A 287 7.09 13.35 12.47
C HIS A 287 6.73 13.96 11.09
N ASP A 288 6.88 13.21 10.03
CA ASP A 288 6.54 13.65 8.66
C ASP A 288 5.02 13.64 8.41
N GLY A 289 4.21 13.25 9.40
CA GLY A 289 2.74 13.18 9.29
C GLY A 289 2.24 12.04 8.41
N LEU A 290 3.06 11.01 8.20
CA LEU A 290 2.71 9.83 7.41
C LEU A 290 2.07 8.73 8.27
N LEU A 291 2.30 8.74 9.58
CA LEU A 291 1.70 7.85 10.57
C LEU A 291 1.10 8.66 11.71
N GLU A 292 -0.13 9.09 11.55
CA GLU A 292 -0.87 9.85 12.55
C GLU A 292 -1.94 8.97 13.22
N GLY A 293 -2.69 9.59 14.09
CA GLY A 293 -3.90 9.03 14.66
C GLY A 293 -3.80 8.63 16.12
N SER A 294 -4.97 8.38 16.69
CA SER A 294 -5.14 8.01 18.10
C SER A 294 -5.95 6.71 18.18
N PRO A 295 -5.45 5.72 18.90
CA PRO A 295 -4.16 5.65 19.61
C PRO A 295 -2.96 5.59 18.67
N PRO A 296 -1.75 5.92 19.15
CA PRO A 296 -0.53 5.84 18.35
C PRO A 296 -0.28 4.42 17.80
N VAL A 297 0.34 4.34 16.63
CA VAL A 297 0.70 3.06 16.02
C VAL A 297 1.66 2.28 16.93
N ALA A 298 1.33 1.00 17.15
CA ALA A 298 2.15 0.09 17.95
C ALA A 298 3.19 -0.65 17.10
N GLY A 299 2.94 -0.76 15.79
CA GLY A 299 3.83 -1.46 14.86
C GLY A 299 3.14 -1.78 13.54
N LEU A 300 3.80 -2.62 12.75
CA LEU A 300 3.40 -3.07 11.44
C LEU A 300 3.02 -4.56 11.48
N LEU A 301 1.87 -4.92 10.93
CA LEU A 301 1.47 -6.30 10.70
C LEU A 301 2.02 -6.71 9.33
N GLY A 302 3.17 -7.38 9.33
CA GLY A 302 3.96 -7.61 8.12
C GLY A 302 3.56 -8.83 7.30
N ALA A 303 4.13 -8.92 6.10
CA ALA A 303 3.82 -9.91 5.06
C ALA A 303 3.99 -11.37 5.54
N GLU A 304 4.95 -11.64 6.42
CA GLU A 304 5.15 -12.98 7.00
C GLU A 304 3.92 -13.45 7.79
N THR A 305 3.37 -12.58 8.64
CA THR A 305 2.17 -12.89 9.42
C THR A 305 0.94 -13.02 8.52
N LEU A 306 0.76 -12.08 7.59
CA LEU A 306 -0.33 -12.13 6.62
C LEU A 306 -0.32 -13.44 5.82
N ARG A 307 0.85 -13.86 5.34
CA ARG A 307 0.99 -15.13 4.61
C ARG A 307 0.64 -16.34 5.47
N ARG A 308 1.19 -16.43 6.69
CA ARG A 308 0.99 -17.60 7.57
C ARG A 308 -0.45 -17.77 8.02
N HIS A 309 -1.17 -16.67 8.12
CA HIS A 309 -2.57 -16.65 8.58
C HIS A 309 -3.55 -16.44 7.42
N HIS A 310 -3.16 -16.84 6.19
CA HIS A 310 -4.01 -16.78 4.99
C HIS A 310 -4.65 -15.41 4.77
N GLY A 311 -3.84 -14.34 4.98
CA GLY A 311 -4.31 -12.96 4.94
C GLY A 311 -4.84 -12.56 3.57
N ILE A 312 -6.09 -12.07 3.54
CA ILE A 312 -6.69 -11.45 2.38
C ILE A 312 -7.09 -10.03 2.76
N ILE A 313 -6.57 -9.03 2.05
CA ILE A 313 -6.91 -7.63 2.24
C ILE A 313 -7.91 -7.24 1.17
N ASP A 314 -9.13 -6.91 1.59
CA ASP A 314 -10.20 -6.41 0.72
C ASP A 314 -10.30 -4.89 0.92
N PHE A 315 -9.76 -4.13 -0.02
CA PHE A 315 -9.74 -2.66 0.02
C PHE A 315 -11.13 -2.08 -0.23
N GLY A 316 -11.98 -2.76 -1.00
CA GLY A 316 -13.33 -2.32 -1.30
C GLY A 316 -14.21 -2.35 -0.06
N THR A 317 -14.19 -3.44 0.70
CA THR A 317 -14.97 -3.60 1.94
C THR A 317 -14.21 -3.15 3.19
N ARG A 318 -12.93 -2.75 3.07
CA ARG A 318 -12.04 -2.39 4.18
C ARG A 318 -11.98 -3.49 5.23
N THR A 319 -11.72 -4.70 4.79
CA THR A 319 -11.71 -5.87 5.67
C THR A 319 -10.44 -6.69 5.46
N LEU A 320 -9.77 -7.02 6.55
CA LEU A 320 -8.71 -8.01 6.58
C LEU A 320 -9.32 -9.36 6.99
N TYR A 321 -9.15 -10.37 6.17
CA TYR A 321 -9.54 -11.73 6.51
C TYR A 321 -8.29 -12.52 6.93
N LEU A 322 -8.39 -13.25 8.03
CA LEU A 322 -7.32 -14.09 8.59
C LEU A 322 -7.88 -15.46 9.03
N ARG A 323 -6.99 -16.45 9.12
CA ARG A 323 -7.30 -17.79 9.61
C ARG A 323 -6.42 -18.18 10.81
#